data_c1a6cca882765586d303cdbaa3cd57e5
#
_entry.id   c1a6cca882765586d303cdbaa3cd57e5
#
_cell.length_a   1.000
_cell.length_b   1.000
_cell.length_c   1.000
_cell.angle_alpha   90.00
_cell.angle_beta   90.00
_cell.angle_gamma   90.00
#
_symmetry.space_group_name_H-M   'P 1'
#
loop_
_entity.id
_entity.type
_entity.pdbx_description
1 polymer ?
#
loop_
_entity_poly.entity_id
_entity_poly.type
_entity_poly.pdbx_seq_one_letter_code
_entity_poly.pdbx_strand_id
1 'polypeptide(L)'
;MPMMMTAVLLGLLVLAPAGALAEEARNMRLVGTDDLQARSAYQPIVHHQGARWIAYIGHHGGKRMNTLTGHVELNGTSIVDVTDPAHPRYLQHIPGAEGEAEAGGAAMVRVCDGKTLPRGAREKTYLLRTLGNLAHEIWDVTDPAKPALLTTVLDGLNSTHKNWWECDSGIAYLVSDGAPGGWRTNRMTKIYDLADPAKPRFIRDFGLPGQEPGATGIPPEGVHGPIAYRNRVYFAYGTGAKGVLQIVDREKLLTGNPQAANPFAPTPENLLYPQIGRLDMSPAWGGHTSFPVLGITVPHWASGVPGRTRDFVLVVSESLRNECQEIRQLSFMVDVTTERTPFSVATFEVPDPTGDFCRRGGRFGPHSSSESFTPIYYGRLVFIAYFNAGVRAVDIRDPFHPVEAGFFIPSVTAKTDKRCIEVAGAPRCKTAIQTNNVDVDDRGYVYLVDRADTGLHIVELTGPARAIANFTR
;
A
#
# COMPACT_ATOMS: atom_id res chain seq x y z
N MET A 1 -58.84 58.30 12.31
CA MET A 1 -57.66 57.68 12.92
C MET A 1 -57.55 56.26 12.38
N PRO A 2 -56.63 55.95 11.53
CA PRO A 2 -56.43 54.54 11.11
C PRO A 2 -55.39 53.87 12.00
N MET A 3 -55.68 52.64 12.43
CA MET A 3 -54.84 51.75 13.18
C MET A 3 -53.80 51.14 12.25
N MET A 4 -52.51 51.35 12.55
CA MET A 4 -51.39 50.69 11.89
C MET A 4 -51.18 49.29 12.50
N MET A 5 -51.41 48.26 11.69
CA MET A 5 -51.02 46.88 12.02
C MET A 5 -49.56 46.66 11.68
N THR A 6 -48.75 46.44 12.70
CA THR A 6 -47.32 46.08 12.55
C THR A 6 -47.23 44.57 12.33
N ALA A 7 -46.80 44.13 11.14
CA ALA A 7 -46.50 42.73 10.86
C ALA A 7 -45.08 42.41 11.36
N VAL A 8 -44.98 41.47 12.31
CA VAL A 8 -43.72 40.90 12.78
C VAL A 8 -43.35 39.75 11.84
N LEU A 9 -42.33 39.94 11.04
CA LEU A 9 -41.70 38.84 10.26
C LEU A 9 -40.85 38.00 11.22
N LEU A 10 -41.30 36.78 11.52
CA LEU A 10 -40.45 35.76 12.15
C LEU A 10 -39.55 35.16 11.08
N GLY A 11 -38.28 35.54 11.08
CA GLY A 11 -37.24 34.88 10.27
C GLY A 11 -36.94 33.48 10.83
N LEU A 12 -37.31 32.44 10.10
CA LEU A 12 -36.81 31.09 10.38
C LEU A 12 -35.30 31.06 10.08
N LEU A 13 -34.47 31.00 11.13
CA LEU A 13 -33.07 30.62 10.99
C LEU A 13 -33.04 29.11 10.68
N VAL A 14 -32.80 28.74 9.44
CA VAL A 14 -32.47 27.37 9.06
C VAL A 14 -31.04 27.14 9.49
N LEU A 15 -30.84 26.49 10.63
CA LEU A 15 -29.54 25.94 11.01
C LEU A 15 -29.20 24.84 10.00
N ALA A 16 -28.25 25.13 9.10
CA ALA A 16 -27.61 24.11 8.29
C ALA A 16 -26.95 23.10 9.23
N PRO A 17 -27.07 21.78 8.98
CA PRO A 17 -26.36 20.78 9.78
C PRO A 17 -24.87 21.05 9.68
N ALA A 18 -24.13 20.89 10.80
CA ALA A 18 -22.68 20.98 10.86
C ALA A 18 -22.08 20.13 9.73
N GLY A 19 -21.47 20.80 8.74
CA GLY A 19 -21.17 20.21 7.44
C GLY A 19 -20.26 19.01 7.55
N ALA A 20 -20.66 17.91 6.94
CA ALA A 20 -19.74 16.87 6.50
C ALA A 20 -18.62 17.58 5.70
N LEU A 21 -17.35 17.22 5.97
CA LEU A 21 -16.22 17.73 5.20
C LEU A 21 -16.47 17.37 3.73
N ALA A 22 -16.58 18.38 2.89
CA ALA A 22 -16.78 18.21 1.46
C ALA A 22 -15.51 17.62 0.83
N GLU A 23 -15.65 17.02 -0.33
CA GLU A 23 -14.53 16.62 -1.18
C GLU A 23 -13.61 17.81 -1.45
N GLU A 24 -12.29 17.59 -1.34
CA GLU A 24 -11.28 18.59 -1.66
C GLU A 24 -10.34 18.05 -2.74
N ALA A 25 -10.08 18.83 -3.76
CA ALA A 25 -9.21 18.41 -4.85
C ALA A 25 -8.42 19.58 -5.45
N ARG A 26 -7.22 19.25 -5.94
CA ARG A 26 -6.41 20.16 -6.78
C ARG A 26 -5.73 19.33 -7.86
N ASN A 27 -5.91 19.70 -9.13
CA ASN A 27 -5.35 19.01 -10.29
C ASN A 27 -5.70 17.49 -10.36
N MET A 28 -6.72 17.09 -9.65
CA MET A 28 -7.34 15.76 -9.68
C MET A 28 -8.86 15.92 -9.64
N ARG A 29 -9.59 14.97 -10.21
CA ARG A 29 -11.06 14.95 -10.10
C ARG A 29 -11.58 13.54 -9.89
N LEU A 30 -12.69 13.43 -9.20
CA LEU A 30 -13.41 12.18 -9.03
C LEU A 30 -14.03 11.76 -10.37
N VAL A 31 -13.89 10.46 -10.67
CA VAL A 31 -14.48 9.80 -11.85
C VAL A 31 -15.63 8.89 -11.42
N GLY A 32 -15.41 8.06 -10.40
CA GLY A 32 -16.43 7.16 -9.88
C GLY A 32 -16.09 6.62 -8.49
N THR A 33 -17.07 6.01 -7.84
CA THR A 33 -16.95 5.46 -6.49
C THR A 33 -17.68 4.13 -6.36
N ASP A 34 -17.18 3.25 -5.48
CA ASP A 34 -17.91 2.10 -4.95
C ASP A 34 -17.74 2.07 -3.43
N ASP A 35 -18.81 1.90 -2.68
CA ASP A 35 -18.78 1.96 -1.22
C ASP A 35 -18.17 0.70 -0.57
N LEU A 36 -17.79 -0.29 -1.37
CA LEU A 36 -17.24 -1.59 -0.94
C LEU A 36 -18.06 -2.23 0.20
N GLN A 37 -19.36 -1.93 0.23
CA GLN A 37 -20.29 -2.38 1.27
C GLN A 37 -19.86 -1.95 2.69
N ALA A 38 -19.20 -0.79 2.82
CA ALA A 38 -18.62 -0.27 4.06
C ALA A 38 -17.63 -1.24 4.73
N ARG A 39 -16.79 -1.92 3.94
CA ARG A 39 -15.70 -2.77 4.43
C ARG A 39 -14.41 -1.95 4.52
N SER A 40 -13.71 -2.07 5.65
CA SER A 40 -12.43 -1.39 5.89
C SER A 40 -11.38 -1.84 4.87
N ALA A 41 -11.12 -1.02 3.85
CA ALA A 41 -10.26 -1.40 2.74
C ALA A 41 -8.78 -1.13 3.02
N TYR A 42 -7.92 -2.01 2.47
CA TYR A 42 -6.47 -1.92 2.66
C TYR A 42 -5.72 -1.77 1.34
N GLN A 43 -5.57 -2.84 0.55
CA GLN A 43 -4.75 -2.85 -0.67
C GLN A 43 -5.63 -2.98 -1.91
N PRO A 44 -5.66 -2.00 -2.81
CA PRO A 44 -6.21 -2.17 -4.16
C PRO A 44 -5.14 -2.69 -5.11
N ILE A 45 -5.51 -3.57 -6.03
CA ILE A 45 -4.74 -3.94 -7.22
C ILE A 45 -5.71 -3.92 -8.40
N VAL A 46 -5.40 -3.14 -9.42
CA VAL A 46 -6.20 -3.06 -10.64
C VAL A 46 -5.49 -3.84 -11.75
N HIS A 47 -6.16 -4.88 -12.24
CA HIS A 47 -5.61 -5.79 -13.24
C HIS A 47 -6.38 -5.71 -14.55
N HIS A 48 -5.65 -5.59 -15.67
CA HIS A 48 -6.22 -5.66 -17.02
C HIS A 48 -6.41 -7.13 -17.42
N GLN A 49 -7.63 -7.62 -17.25
CA GLN A 49 -8.00 -9.02 -17.46
C GLN A 49 -8.84 -9.21 -18.73
N GLY A 50 -8.19 -9.60 -19.81
CA GLY A 50 -8.85 -9.69 -21.11
C GLY A 50 -9.27 -8.32 -21.63
N ALA A 51 -10.58 -8.09 -21.78
CA ALA A 51 -11.14 -6.79 -22.19
C ALA A 51 -11.62 -5.93 -21.01
N ARG A 52 -11.36 -6.37 -19.77
CA ARG A 52 -11.86 -5.72 -18.56
C ARG A 52 -10.74 -5.27 -17.64
N TRP A 53 -11.00 -4.21 -16.88
CA TRP A 53 -10.19 -3.81 -15.74
C TRP A 53 -10.91 -4.21 -14.47
N ILE A 54 -10.27 -5.05 -13.68
CA ILE A 54 -10.84 -5.59 -12.42
C ILE A 54 -10.01 -5.09 -11.25
N ALA A 55 -10.66 -4.45 -10.30
CA ALA A 55 -10.05 -4.08 -9.04
C ALA A 55 -10.27 -5.20 -8.00
N TYR A 56 -9.18 -5.72 -7.47
CA TYR A 56 -9.15 -6.65 -6.35
C TYR A 56 -8.74 -5.86 -5.12
N ILE A 57 -9.58 -5.85 -4.09
CA ILE A 57 -9.40 -4.98 -2.94
C ILE A 57 -9.40 -5.82 -1.67
N GLY A 58 -8.23 -5.86 -1.00
CA GLY A 58 -8.09 -6.49 0.29
C GLY A 58 -8.69 -5.64 1.42
N HIS A 59 -9.20 -6.30 2.45
CA HIS A 59 -9.83 -5.65 3.60
C HIS A 59 -9.21 -6.09 4.92
N HIS A 60 -9.22 -5.16 5.89
CA HIS A 60 -9.03 -5.49 7.30
C HIS A 60 -10.15 -6.39 7.82
N GLY A 61 -9.93 -7.01 8.97
CA GLY A 61 -10.91 -7.80 9.69
C GLY A 61 -12.20 -7.05 10.02
N GLY A 62 -13.13 -7.76 10.59
CA GLY A 62 -14.50 -7.35 10.83
C GLY A 62 -15.50 -8.07 9.92
N LYS A 63 -16.75 -7.67 9.96
CA LYS A 63 -17.84 -8.30 9.18
C LYS A 63 -18.85 -7.28 8.72
N ARG A 64 -19.41 -7.49 7.51
CA ARG A 64 -20.44 -6.63 6.91
C ARG A 64 -21.46 -7.47 6.16
N MET A 65 -22.64 -6.87 5.93
CA MET A 65 -23.65 -7.43 5.03
C MET A 65 -23.08 -7.49 3.61
N ASN A 66 -23.13 -8.67 2.97
CA ASN A 66 -22.90 -8.80 1.56
C ASN A 66 -24.25 -8.64 0.83
N THR A 67 -24.40 -7.55 0.08
CA THR A 67 -25.65 -7.23 -0.60
C THR A 67 -25.97 -8.17 -1.77
N LEU A 68 -24.95 -8.92 -2.29
CA LEU A 68 -25.16 -9.90 -3.34
C LEU A 68 -25.78 -11.20 -2.81
N THR A 69 -25.45 -11.59 -1.57
CA THR A 69 -25.92 -12.85 -0.97
C THR A 69 -27.02 -12.65 0.06
N GLY A 70 -27.16 -11.45 0.61
CA GLY A 70 -28.06 -11.13 1.73
C GLY A 70 -27.57 -11.67 3.08
N HIS A 71 -26.32 -12.09 3.19
CA HIS A 71 -25.73 -12.63 4.41
C HIS A 71 -24.65 -11.71 4.99
N VAL A 72 -24.47 -11.75 6.31
CA VAL A 72 -23.31 -11.13 6.98
C VAL A 72 -22.10 -12.03 6.75
N GLU A 73 -21.05 -11.48 6.18
CA GLU A 73 -19.80 -12.18 5.86
C GLU A 73 -18.60 -11.49 6.52
N LEU A 74 -17.59 -12.27 6.87
CA LEU A 74 -16.28 -11.75 7.28
C LEU A 74 -15.68 -10.90 6.15
N ASN A 75 -15.06 -9.79 6.50
CA ASN A 75 -14.30 -9.00 5.52
C ASN A 75 -13.19 -9.86 4.90
N GLY A 76 -12.89 -9.61 3.63
CA GLY A 76 -11.93 -10.42 2.90
C GLY A 76 -11.39 -9.71 1.67
N THR A 77 -11.81 -10.11 0.47
CA THR A 77 -11.42 -9.47 -0.78
C THR A 77 -12.66 -9.11 -1.59
N SER A 78 -12.83 -7.83 -1.89
CA SER A 78 -13.86 -7.35 -2.84
C SER A 78 -13.31 -7.37 -4.26
N ILE A 79 -14.16 -7.74 -5.21
CA ILE A 79 -13.86 -7.77 -6.64
C ILE A 79 -14.82 -6.82 -7.34
N VAL A 80 -14.27 -5.81 -8.00
CA VAL A 80 -15.05 -4.72 -8.63
C VAL A 80 -14.63 -4.59 -10.09
N ASP A 81 -15.58 -4.62 -11.01
CA ASP A 81 -15.37 -4.29 -12.42
C ASP A 81 -15.28 -2.77 -12.56
N VAL A 82 -14.12 -2.29 -12.97
CA VAL A 82 -13.80 -0.87 -13.18
C VAL A 82 -13.49 -0.57 -14.65
N THR A 83 -13.99 -1.40 -15.55
CA THR A 83 -13.86 -1.23 -17.00
C THR A 83 -14.44 0.13 -17.43
N ASP A 84 -15.63 0.47 -16.93
CA ASP A 84 -16.12 1.84 -16.91
C ASP A 84 -15.81 2.45 -15.52
N PRO A 85 -14.78 3.30 -15.42
CA PRO A 85 -14.36 3.85 -14.14
C PRO A 85 -15.38 4.83 -13.54
N ALA A 86 -16.31 5.37 -14.37
CA ALA A 86 -17.39 6.24 -13.88
C ALA A 86 -18.53 5.46 -13.21
N HIS A 87 -18.68 4.19 -13.57
CA HIS A 87 -19.73 3.30 -13.06
C HIS A 87 -19.14 1.95 -12.61
N PRO A 88 -18.28 1.94 -11.55
CA PRO A 88 -17.71 0.71 -11.04
C PRO A 88 -18.83 -0.24 -10.59
N ARG A 89 -18.62 -1.54 -10.82
CA ARG A 89 -19.63 -2.55 -10.53
C ARG A 89 -19.07 -3.64 -9.60
N TYR A 90 -19.60 -3.73 -8.41
CA TYR A 90 -19.27 -4.78 -7.44
C TYR A 90 -19.68 -6.16 -8.00
N LEU A 91 -18.71 -7.08 -8.15
CA LEU A 91 -18.95 -8.39 -8.76
C LEU A 91 -19.08 -9.50 -7.72
N GLN A 92 -18.21 -9.51 -6.73
CA GLN A 92 -18.13 -10.61 -5.77
C GLN A 92 -17.33 -10.18 -4.52
N HIS A 93 -17.55 -10.95 -3.45
CA HIS A 93 -16.75 -10.91 -2.24
C HIS A 93 -16.21 -12.31 -1.91
N ILE A 94 -14.93 -12.41 -1.60
CA ILE A 94 -14.30 -13.60 -1.07
C ILE A 94 -14.10 -13.39 0.42
N PRO A 95 -14.80 -14.10 1.33
CA PRO A 95 -14.63 -13.95 2.77
C PRO A 95 -13.18 -14.18 3.22
N GLY A 96 -12.76 -13.49 4.28
CA GLY A 96 -11.44 -13.60 4.88
C GLY A 96 -11.47 -14.33 6.23
N ALA A 97 -10.42 -14.11 7.03
CA ALA A 97 -10.33 -14.66 8.36
C ALA A 97 -11.15 -13.86 9.39
N GLU A 98 -11.57 -14.53 10.44
CA GLU A 98 -12.11 -13.87 11.64
C GLU A 98 -11.00 -13.07 12.35
N GLY A 99 -11.36 -11.97 12.97
CA GLY A 99 -10.46 -11.07 13.69
C GLY A 99 -10.74 -9.60 13.36
N GLU A 100 -10.07 -8.73 14.08
CA GLU A 100 -10.18 -7.28 13.90
C GLU A 100 -8.90 -6.71 13.26
N ALA A 101 -9.04 -5.56 12.61
CA ALA A 101 -7.93 -4.86 11.95
C ALA A 101 -7.08 -5.81 11.05
N GLU A 102 -5.76 -5.79 11.19
CA GLU A 102 -4.85 -6.63 10.37
C GLU A 102 -4.85 -8.11 10.78
N ALA A 103 -5.39 -8.46 11.96
CA ALA A 103 -5.44 -9.85 12.40
C ALA A 103 -6.49 -10.68 11.66
N GLY A 104 -7.53 -10.04 11.15
CA GLY A 104 -8.60 -10.67 10.36
C GLY A 104 -8.60 -10.22 8.90
N GLY A 105 -9.66 -10.61 8.18
CA GLY A 105 -9.87 -10.22 6.79
C GLY A 105 -8.90 -10.89 5.80
N ALA A 106 -8.53 -10.15 4.76
CA ALA A 106 -7.56 -10.52 3.74
C ALA A 106 -6.94 -9.24 3.15
N ALA A 107 -6.07 -8.59 3.93
CA ALA A 107 -5.67 -7.21 3.68
C ALA A 107 -4.84 -7.02 2.39
N MET A 108 -4.00 -7.99 2.03
CA MET A 108 -3.06 -7.86 0.91
C MET A 108 -3.42 -8.76 -0.25
N VAL A 109 -3.27 -8.22 -1.46
CA VAL A 109 -3.61 -8.90 -2.72
C VAL A 109 -2.53 -8.64 -3.79
N ARG A 110 -2.28 -9.65 -4.66
CA ARG A 110 -1.50 -9.54 -5.90
C ARG A 110 -2.14 -10.42 -6.98
N VAL A 111 -2.02 -10.02 -8.23
CA VAL A 111 -2.64 -10.72 -9.35
C VAL A 111 -1.61 -11.02 -10.42
N CYS A 112 -1.62 -12.24 -10.95
CA CYS A 112 -0.83 -12.64 -12.10
C CYS A 112 -1.67 -13.39 -13.13
N ASP A 113 -1.46 -13.09 -14.41
CA ASP A 113 -1.97 -13.93 -15.49
C ASP A 113 -1.15 -15.22 -15.61
N GLY A 114 -1.81 -16.35 -15.83
CA GLY A 114 -1.13 -17.62 -16.03
C GLY A 114 -0.22 -17.65 -17.26
N LYS A 115 -0.51 -16.84 -18.29
CA LYS A 115 0.35 -16.69 -19.47
C LYS A 115 1.71 -16.04 -19.17
N THR A 116 1.83 -15.27 -18.06
CA THR A 116 3.07 -14.64 -17.62
C THR A 116 3.87 -15.52 -16.66
N LEU A 117 3.20 -16.41 -15.94
CA LEU A 117 3.86 -17.36 -15.03
C LEU A 117 4.54 -18.48 -15.80
N PRO A 118 5.76 -18.89 -15.43
CA PRO A 118 6.53 -19.91 -16.19
C PRO A 118 5.83 -21.26 -16.35
N ARG A 119 4.99 -21.66 -15.39
CA ARG A 119 4.25 -22.91 -15.38
C ARG A 119 2.75 -22.71 -15.05
N GLY A 120 2.25 -21.49 -15.24
CA GLY A 120 0.83 -21.17 -15.06
C GLY A 120 -0.02 -21.68 -16.24
N ALA A 121 -1.28 -22.01 -16.00
CA ALA A 121 -2.24 -22.29 -17.08
C ALA A 121 -2.56 -20.98 -17.81
N ARG A 122 -2.27 -20.94 -19.12
CA ARG A 122 -2.22 -19.69 -19.92
C ARG A 122 -3.52 -18.90 -19.94
N GLU A 123 -4.64 -19.58 -19.83
CA GLU A 123 -6.01 -19.02 -19.84
C GLU A 123 -6.47 -18.52 -18.46
N LYS A 124 -5.69 -18.80 -17.42
CA LYS A 124 -6.06 -18.50 -16.04
C LYS A 124 -5.53 -17.15 -15.57
N THR A 125 -6.23 -16.56 -14.60
CA THR A 125 -5.78 -15.44 -13.81
C THR A 125 -5.82 -15.84 -12.33
N TYR A 126 -4.77 -15.54 -11.62
CA TYR A 126 -4.56 -15.96 -10.23
C TYR A 126 -4.44 -14.77 -9.29
N LEU A 127 -5.09 -14.87 -8.14
CA LEU A 127 -5.02 -13.92 -7.04
C LEU A 127 -4.28 -14.55 -5.87
N LEU A 128 -3.14 -13.99 -5.48
CA LEU A 128 -2.45 -14.26 -4.22
C LEU A 128 -2.96 -13.30 -3.16
N ARG A 129 -3.42 -13.81 -2.00
CA ARG A 129 -3.86 -12.98 -0.89
C ARG A 129 -3.40 -13.50 0.47
N THR A 130 -3.44 -12.64 1.48
CA THR A 130 -3.39 -13.06 2.89
C THR A 130 -4.76 -13.57 3.34
N LEU A 131 -4.81 -14.46 4.33
CA LEU A 131 -6.01 -14.85 5.07
C LEU A 131 -5.83 -14.44 6.54
N GLY A 132 -6.16 -13.19 6.86
CA GLY A 132 -5.83 -12.59 8.14
C GLY A 132 -4.36 -12.82 8.50
N ASN A 133 -4.08 -13.13 9.75
CA ASN A 133 -2.74 -13.52 10.21
C ASN A 133 -2.43 -15.02 10.04
N LEU A 134 -3.33 -15.80 9.42
CA LEU A 134 -3.33 -17.26 9.48
C LEU A 134 -2.61 -17.93 8.30
N ALA A 135 -2.72 -17.36 7.08
CA ALA A 135 -2.27 -18.04 5.87
C ALA A 135 -2.02 -17.08 4.69
N HIS A 136 -1.39 -17.61 3.64
CA HIS A 136 -1.40 -17.05 2.29
C HIS A 136 -2.08 -18.03 1.34
N GLU A 137 -2.97 -17.54 0.49
CA GLU A 137 -3.80 -18.34 -0.43
C GLU A 137 -3.66 -17.88 -1.87
N ILE A 138 -3.82 -18.80 -2.80
CA ILE A 138 -3.97 -18.52 -4.23
C ILE A 138 -5.38 -18.92 -4.67
N TRP A 139 -6.07 -18.01 -5.33
CA TRP A 139 -7.40 -18.18 -5.90
C TRP A 139 -7.35 -18.11 -7.43
N ASP A 140 -8.12 -18.97 -8.10
CA ASP A 140 -8.45 -18.82 -9.51
C ASP A 140 -9.54 -17.75 -9.63
N VAL A 141 -9.21 -16.64 -10.27
CA VAL A 141 -10.10 -15.50 -10.51
C VAL A 141 -10.32 -15.25 -12.00
N THR A 142 -10.15 -16.28 -12.82
CA THR A 142 -10.36 -16.23 -14.28
C THR A 142 -11.75 -15.70 -14.61
N ASP A 143 -12.78 -16.19 -13.90
CA ASP A 143 -14.07 -15.51 -13.83
C ASP A 143 -14.14 -14.73 -12.50
N PRO A 144 -13.98 -13.40 -12.52
CA PRO A 144 -13.94 -12.61 -11.29
C PRO A 144 -15.26 -12.60 -10.52
N ALA A 145 -16.37 -13.06 -11.14
CA ALA A 145 -17.65 -13.26 -10.46
C ALA A 145 -17.77 -14.64 -9.79
N LYS A 146 -16.83 -15.56 -10.05
CA LYS A 146 -16.84 -16.94 -9.52
C LYS A 146 -15.45 -17.38 -9.08
N PRO A 147 -14.84 -16.65 -8.12
CA PRO A 147 -13.51 -17.01 -7.62
C PRO A 147 -13.53 -18.38 -6.95
N ALA A 148 -12.47 -19.17 -7.14
CA ALA A 148 -12.31 -20.48 -6.52
C ALA A 148 -10.96 -20.62 -5.86
N LEU A 149 -10.91 -21.12 -4.61
CA LEU A 149 -9.65 -21.41 -3.94
C LEU A 149 -8.88 -22.47 -4.74
N LEU A 150 -7.65 -22.12 -5.14
CA LEU A 150 -6.77 -23.05 -5.84
C LEU A 150 -5.89 -23.82 -4.85
N THR A 151 -5.21 -23.09 -3.96
CA THR A 151 -4.32 -23.69 -2.96
C THR A 151 -4.03 -22.73 -1.81
N THR A 152 -3.71 -23.30 -0.66
CA THR A 152 -3.08 -22.58 0.45
C THR A 152 -1.56 -22.73 0.31
N VAL A 153 -0.85 -21.61 0.18
CA VAL A 153 0.62 -21.60 0.01
C VAL A 153 1.33 -22.01 1.30
N LEU A 154 0.89 -21.44 2.42
CA LEU A 154 1.27 -21.83 3.76
C LEU A 154 0.22 -21.35 4.74
N ASP A 155 0.09 -22.04 5.86
CA ASP A 155 -0.86 -21.81 6.95
C ASP A 155 -0.20 -21.97 8.32
N GLY A 156 -1.01 -21.97 9.38
CA GLY A 156 -0.53 -22.11 10.75
C GLY A 156 0.27 -20.90 11.24
N LEU A 157 0.07 -19.73 10.65
CA LEU A 157 0.75 -18.50 11.00
C LEU A 157 0.01 -17.74 12.12
N ASN A 158 0.74 -16.85 12.81
CA ASN A 158 0.19 -15.91 13.78
C ASN A 158 0.36 -14.44 13.36
N SER A 159 1.04 -14.21 12.24
CA SER A 159 1.20 -12.91 11.62
C SER A 159 1.44 -13.06 10.13
N THR A 160 0.72 -12.31 9.35
CA THR A 160 0.99 -12.08 7.92
C THR A 160 0.98 -10.58 7.67
N HIS A 161 1.46 -10.18 6.51
CA HIS A 161 1.27 -8.80 6.07
C HIS A 161 1.44 -8.73 4.56
N LYS A 162 2.32 -7.85 4.08
CA LYS A 162 2.52 -7.59 2.67
C LYS A 162 3.03 -8.84 1.94
N ASN A 163 2.62 -8.98 0.69
CA ASN A 163 3.16 -9.94 -0.25
C ASN A 163 3.62 -9.22 -1.53
N TRP A 164 4.58 -9.82 -2.20
CA TRP A 164 5.01 -9.42 -3.53
C TRP A 164 5.11 -10.67 -4.40
N TRP A 165 4.62 -10.61 -5.62
CA TRP A 165 4.64 -11.73 -6.55
C TRP A 165 5.15 -11.26 -7.91
N GLU A 166 6.27 -11.81 -8.34
CA GLU A 166 6.83 -11.57 -9.67
C GLU A 166 6.15 -12.50 -10.67
N CYS A 167 5.33 -11.96 -11.55
CA CYS A 167 4.55 -12.76 -12.49
C CYS A 167 5.41 -13.43 -13.58
N ASP A 168 6.54 -12.86 -13.92
CA ASP A 168 7.45 -13.37 -14.97
C ASP A 168 8.34 -14.53 -14.48
N SER A 169 8.68 -14.57 -13.22
CA SER A 169 9.49 -15.62 -12.60
C SER A 169 8.70 -16.60 -11.73
N GLY A 170 7.56 -16.16 -11.24
CA GLY A 170 6.74 -16.87 -10.26
C GLY A 170 7.26 -16.76 -8.82
N ILE A 171 8.33 -16.02 -8.57
CA ILE A 171 8.86 -15.87 -7.21
C ILE A 171 7.94 -14.97 -6.38
N ALA A 172 7.60 -15.44 -5.18
CA ALA A 172 6.81 -14.69 -4.22
C ALA A 172 7.55 -14.48 -2.90
N TYR A 173 7.39 -13.28 -2.37
CA TYR A 173 7.96 -12.83 -1.10
C TYR A 173 6.78 -12.58 -0.17
N LEU A 174 6.62 -13.44 0.85
CA LEU A 174 5.47 -13.47 1.74
C LEU A 174 5.87 -13.04 3.14
N VAL A 175 5.40 -11.87 3.57
CA VAL A 175 5.62 -11.44 4.96
C VAL A 175 4.78 -12.31 5.88
N SER A 176 5.45 -12.99 6.78
CA SER A 176 4.87 -14.00 7.67
C SER A 176 5.60 -14.01 9.00
N ASP A 177 4.99 -14.60 10.02
CA ASP A 177 5.71 -14.77 11.28
C ASP A 177 6.85 -15.79 11.15
N GLY A 178 7.86 -15.58 11.96
CA GLY A 178 9.01 -16.48 12.06
C GLY A 178 9.03 -17.31 13.36
N ALA A 179 8.08 -17.08 14.26
CA ALA A 179 8.10 -17.69 15.59
C ALA A 179 8.17 -19.24 15.60
N PRO A 180 7.42 -19.95 14.72
CA PRO A 180 7.54 -21.40 14.62
C PRO A 180 8.94 -21.89 14.23
N GLY A 181 9.71 -21.07 13.49
CA GLY A 181 11.10 -21.34 13.12
C GLY A 181 12.13 -20.79 14.09
N GLY A 182 11.71 -20.23 15.22
CA GLY A 182 12.59 -19.63 16.24
C GLY A 182 13.12 -18.24 15.88
N TRP A 183 12.61 -17.58 14.84
CA TRP A 183 12.95 -16.22 14.50
C TRP A 183 12.48 -15.23 15.57
N ARG A 184 13.24 -14.18 15.79
CA ARG A 184 13.04 -13.20 16.86
C ARG A 184 12.23 -11.99 16.41
N THR A 185 11.38 -12.18 15.41
CA THR A 185 10.49 -11.16 14.85
C THR A 185 9.15 -11.77 14.49
N ASN A 186 8.09 -10.99 14.62
CA ASN A 186 6.73 -11.38 14.22
C ASN A 186 6.49 -11.19 12.70
N ARG A 187 7.41 -10.52 11.99
CA ARG A 187 7.32 -10.29 10.54
C ARG A 187 8.69 -10.47 9.90
N MET A 188 8.83 -11.54 9.14
CA MET A 188 9.98 -11.85 8.30
C MET A 188 9.50 -12.22 6.90
N THR A 189 10.39 -12.47 5.97
CA THR A 189 10.03 -12.85 4.60
C THR A 189 10.23 -14.34 4.38
N LYS A 190 9.16 -15.05 3.99
CA LYS A 190 9.22 -16.41 3.43
C LYS A 190 9.19 -16.33 1.92
N ILE A 191 10.15 -16.95 1.25
CA ILE A 191 10.30 -16.88 -0.20
C ILE A 191 9.84 -18.20 -0.80
N TYR A 192 8.94 -18.12 -1.79
CA TYR A 192 8.33 -19.26 -2.47
C TYR A 192 8.49 -19.17 -3.99
N ASP A 193 8.64 -20.32 -4.64
CA ASP A 193 8.42 -20.48 -6.08
C ASP A 193 6.94 -20.83 -6.30
N LEU A 194 6.20 -19.92 -6.89
CA LEU A 194 4.79 -20.02 -7.30
C LEU A 194 4.69 -19.98 -8.84
N ALA A 195 5.73 -20.39 -9.57
CA ALA A 195 5.70 -20.47 -11.02
C ALA A 195 4.61 -21.43 -11.53
N ASP A 196 4.30 -22.50 -10.77
CA ASP A 196 3.07 -23.29 -10.82
C ASP A 196 2.23 -22.91 -9.58
N PRO A 197 1.17 -22.09 -9.74
CA PRO A 197 0.38 -21.64 -8.60
C PRO A 197 -0.31 -22.76 -7.81
N ALA A 198 -0.54 -23.91 -8.44
CA ALA A 198 -1.14 -25.07 -7.80
C ALA A 198 -0.14 -25.88 -6.95
N LYS A 199 1.16 -25.63 -7.10
CA LYS A 199 2.24 -26.39 -6.43
C LYS A 199 3.29 -25.46 -5.82
N PRO A 200 2.94 -24.71 -4.78
CA PRO A 200 3.87 -23.84 -4.07
C PRO A 200 5.11 -24.60 -3.60
N ARG A 201 6.30 -24.00 -3.79
CA ARG A 201 7.54 -24.58 -3.34
C ARG A 201 8.33 -23.57 -2.50
N PHE A 202 8.56 -23.91 -1.23
CA PHE A 202 9.39 -23.11 -0.34
C PHE A 202 10.82 -23.05 -0.82
N ILE A 203 11.44 -21.87 -0.76
CA ILE A 203 12.85 -21.64 -1.09
C ILE A 203 13.64 -21.38 0.19
N ARG A 204 13.33 -20.30 0.93
CA ARG A 204 14.02 -19.93 2.16
C ARG A 204 13.26 -18.91 2.99
N ASP A 205 13.67 -18.80 4.24
CA ASP A 205 13.38 -17.68 5.12
C ASP A 205 14.45 -16.59 4.95
N PHE A 206 14.06 -15.30 5.09
CA PHE A 206 14.98 -14.18 4.99
C PHE A 206 14.56 -13.02 5.89
N GLY A 207 15.56 -12.37 6.51
CA GLY A 207 15.38 -11.21 7.38
C GLY A 207 16.70 -10.48 7.63
N LEU A 208 16.68 -9.50 8.53
CA LEU A 208 17.91 -8.82 8.96
C LEU A 208 18.73 -9.68 9.94
N PRO A 209 20.06 -9.63 9.90
CA PRO A 209 20.90 -10.17 10.97
C PRO A 209 20.46 -9.62 12.34
N GLY A 210 20.37 -10.51 13.33
CA GLY A 210 19.81 -10.24 14.65
C GLY A 210 18.36 -10.67 14.81
N GLN A 211 17.66 -11.01 13.72
CA GLN A 211 16.33 -11.62 13.74
C GLN A 211 16.36 -13.16 13.69
N GLU A 212 17.47 -13.76 13.27
CA GLU A 212 17.60 -15.21 13.11
C GLU A 212 17.54 -15.97 14.43
N PRO A 213 17.22 -17.27 14.40
CA PRO A 213 17.24 -18.14 15.58
C PRO A 213 18.61 -18.14 16.26
N GLY A 214 18.60 -18.00 17.59
CA GLY A 214 19.82 -17.99 18.39
C GLY A 214 20.55 -16.64 18.46
N ALA A 215 20.17 -15.64 17.71
CA ALA A 215 20.74 -14.29 17.84
C ALA A 215 20.49 -13.69 19.23
N THR A 216 21.38 -12.81 19.68
CA THR A 216 21.32 -12.14 20.97
C THR A 216 21.08 -10.63 20.83
N GLY A 217 20.83 -9.94 21.94
CA GLY A 217 20.58 -8.49 21.94
C GLY A 217 19.15 -8.13 21.54
N ILE A 218 18.90 -6.86 21.19
CA ILE A 218 17.60 -6.36 20.77
C ILE A 218 17.43 -6.67 19.26
N PRO A 219 16.39 -7.41 18.85
CA PRO A 219 16.18 -7.72 17.45
C PRO A 219 15.82 -6.43 16.68
N PRO A 220 16.24 -6.33 15.40
CA PRO A 220 15.72 -5.31 14.50
C PRO A 220 14.18 -5.40 14.35
N GLU A 221 13.55 -4.29 13.94
CA GLU A 221 12.12 -4.26 13.63
C GLU A 221 11.76 -5.24 12.50
N GLY A 222 10.52 -5.72 12.52
CA GLY A 222 10.02 -6.63 11.50
C GLY A 222 9.93 -5.99 10.11
N VAL A 223 9.97 -6.81 9.07
CA VAL A 223 9.77 -6.35 7.69
C VAL A 223 8.32 -5.93 7.49
N HIS A 224 8.11 -4.79 6.83
CA HIS A 224 6.77 -4.42 6.37
C HIS A 224 6.49 -5.07 5.01
N GLY A 225 7.39 -4.93 4.06
CA GLY A 225 7.25 -5.62 2.79
C GLY A 225 8.42 -5.38 1.84
N PRO A 226 8.68 -6.37 0.96
CA PRO A 226 9.60 -6.26 -0.15
C PRO A 226 8.91 -5.72 -1.40
N ILE A 227 9.72 -5.11 -2.28
CA ILE A 227 9.39 -4.85 -3.68
C ILE A 227 10.56 -5.37 -4.52
N ALA A 228 10.29 -6.35 -5.39
CA ALA A 228 11.29 -6.81 -6.34
C ALA A 228 11.16 -6.03 -7.65
N TYR A 229 12.28 -5.57 -8.16
CA TYR A 229 12.35 -4.89 -9.46
C TYR A 229 13.71 -5.13 -10.12
N ARG A 230 13.69 -5.59 -11.36
CA ARG A 230 14.90 -6.06 -12.06
C ARG A 230 15.62 -7.14 -11.24
N ASN A 231 16.94 -7.06 -11.09
CA ASN A 231 17.70 -8.03 -10.27
C ASN A 231 17.94 -7.52 -8.83
N ARG A 232 16.96 -6.83 -8.23
CA ARG A 232 17.01 -6.32 -6.86
C ARG A 232 15.72 -6.60 -6.11
N VAL A 233 15.85 -6.76 -4.80
CA VAL A 233 14.75 -6.74 -3.86
C VAL A 233 15.01 -5.64 -2.84
N TYR A 234 14.07 -4.74 -2.71
CA TYR A 234 14.12 -3.62 -1.77
C TYR A 234 13.22 -3.94 -0.60
N PHE A 235 13.81 -4.18 0.57
CA PHE A 235 13.07 -4.49 1.79
C PHE A 235 12.94 -3.25 2.66
N ALA A 236 11.73 -3.01 3.17
CA ALA A 236 11.44 -1.97 4.15
C ALA A 236 11.12 -2.62 5.50
N TYR A 237 11.81 -2.18 6.55
CA TYR A 237 11.63 -2.66 7.92
C TYR A 237 11.23 -1.51 8.84
N GLY A 238 10.43 -1.80 9.88
CA GLY A 238 9.99 -0.83 10.87
C GLY A 238 9.00 0.19 10.29
N THR A 239 7.71 0.05 10.59
CA THR A 239 6.64 0.83 9.94
C THR A 239 6.70 2.32 10.23
N GLY A 240 6.74 2.73 11.49
CA GLY A 240 6.74 4.13 11.95
C GLY A 240 7.96 4.52 12.79
N ALA A 241 8.91 3.61 12.99
CA ALA A 241 10.12 3.87 13.77
C ALA A 241 11.24 2.88 13.42
N LYS A 242 12.49 3.24 13.70
CA LYS A 242 13.70 2.41 13.55
C LYS A 242 13.77 1.73 12.18
N GLY A 243 13.44 2.49 11.14
CA GLY A 243 13.36 1.99 9.78
C GLY A 243 14.69 1.55 9.22
N VAL A 244 14.63 0.52 8.34
CA VAL A 244 15.76 0.08 7.55
C VAL A 244 15.30 -0.09 6.11
N LEU A 245 16.03 0.50 5.17
CA LEU A 245 16.02 0.11 3.77
C LEU A 245 17.16 -0.86 3.54
N GLN A 246 16.85 -2.09 3.11
CA GLN A 246 17.85 -3.09 2.70
C GLN A 246 17.74 -3.35 1.21
N ILE A 247 18.84 -3.23 0.48
CA ILE A 247 18.96 -3.52 -0.95
C ILE A 247 19.65 -4.87 -1.11
N VAL A 248 18.98 -5.79 -1.80
CA VAL A 248 19.40 -7.18 -1.90
C VAL A 248 19.57 -7.58 -3.36
N ASP A 249 20.65 -8.27 -3.67
CA ASP A 249 20.83 -8.98 -4.95
C ASP A 249 19.88 -10.18 -5.00
N ARG A 250 18.95 -10.13 -5.95
CA ARG A 250 17.88 -11.12 -6.07
C ARG A 250 18.43 -12.52 -6.42
N GLU A 251 19.41 -12.60 -7.30
CA GLU A 251 20.00 -13.87 -7.70
C GLU A 251 20.70 -14.56 -6.51
N LYS A 252 21.53 -13.82 -5.78
CA LYS A 252 22.20 -14.32 -4.57
C LYS A 252 21.19 -14.71 -3.48
N LEU A 253 20.09 -13.96 -3.35
CA LEU A 253 19.02 -14.28 -2.41
C LEU A 253 18.39 -15.64 -2.72
N LEU A 254 18.14 -15.93 -4.01
CA LEU A 254 17.47 -17.14 -4.46
C LEU A 254 18.42 -18.37 -4.59
N THR A 255 19.71 -18.14 -4.80
CA THR A 255 20.71 -19.23 -4.91
C THR A 255 21.39 -19.56 -3.59
N GLY A 256 21.40 -18.60 -2.64
CA GLY A 256 22.05 -18.76 -1.34
C GLY A 256 23.56 -18.61 -1.39
N ASN A 257 24.21 -18.70 -0.24
CA ASN A 257 25.66 -18.56 -0.09
C ASN A 257 26.38 -19.86 -0.50
N PRO A 258 27.13 -19.91 -1.63
CA PRO A 258 27.77 -21.14 -2.13
C PRO A 258 28.92 -21.60 -1.26
N GLN A 259 29.42 -20.77 -0.33
CA GLN A 259 30.52 -21.14 0.58
C GLN A 259 30.01 -21.76 1.88
N ALA A 260 28.70 -21.70 2.16
CA ALA A 260 28.12 -22.28 3.35
C ALA A 260 27.71 -23.73 3.11
N ALA A 261 27.89 -24.59 4.11
CA ALA A 261 27.46 -25.99 4.05
C ALA A 261 25.93 -26.12 3.80
N ASN A 262 25.15 -25.20 4.35
CA ASN A 262 23.74 -25.01 4.01
C ASN A 262 23.57 -23.56 3.53
N PRO A 263 23.41 -23.32 2.21
CA PRO A 263 23.33 -21.98 1.61
C PRO A 263 22.18 -21.11 2.15
N PHE A 264 21.15 -21.72 2.73
CA PHE A 264 19.94 -21.07 3.20
C PHE A 264 19.76 -21.09 4.72
N ALA A 265 20.74 -21.68 5.47
CA ALA A 265 20.68 -21.63 6.93
C ALA A 265 20.58 -20.16 7.41
N PRO A 266 19.72 -19.86 8.40
CA PRO A 266 19.53 -18.49 8.88
C PRO A 266 20.69 -18.10 9.82
N THR A 267 21.89 -17.91 9.25
CA THR A 267 23.05 -17.38 9.95
C THR A 267 23.33 -15.95 9.52
N PRO A 268 23.99 -15.12 10.36
CA PRO A 268 24.32 -13.74 9.99
C PRO A 268 25.07 -13.65 8.64
N GLU A 269 25.98 -14.57 8.35
CA GLU A 269 26.76 -14.60 7.11
C GLU A 269 25.86 -14.86 5.90
N ASN A 270 24.92 -15.81 6.00
CA ASN A 270 23.99 -16.15 4.93
C ASN A 270 22.90 -15.08 4.72
N LEU A 271 22.55 -14.34 5.77
CA LEU A 271 21.63 -13.19 5.66
C LEU A 271 22.31 -11.98 5.05
N LEU A 272 23.61 -11.78 5.32
CA LEU A 272 24.40 -10.70 4.73
C LEU A 272 24.88 -11.01 3.31
N TYR A 273 24.98 -12.28 2.91
CA TYR A 273 25.52 -12.67 1.60
C TYR A 273 24.83 -11.98 0.41
N PRO A 274 23.49 -11.88 0.34
CA PRO A 274 22.82 -11.21 -0.77
C PRO A 274 22.72 -9.68 -0.58
N GLN A 275 23.04 -9.13 0.60
CA GLN A 275 22.92 -7.70 0.85
C GLN A 275 23.96 -6.91 0.04
N ILE A 276 23.48 -5.91 -0.71
CA ILE A 276 24.34 -4.96 -1.43
C ILE A 276 24.50 -3.69 -0.63
N GLY A 277 23.40 -3.14 -0.13
CA GLY A 277 23.36 -1.89 0.61
C GLY A 277 22.31 -1.87 1.71
N ARG A 278 22.49 -0.95 2.64
CA ARG A 278 21.60 -0.74 3.77
C ARG A 278 21.62 0.72 4.19
N LEU A 279 20.45 1.28 4.49
CA LEU A 279 20.28 2.56 5.14
C LEU A 279 19.48 2.34 6.43
N ASP A 280 20.10 2.60 7.58
CA ASP A 280 19.41 2.71 8.85
C ASP A 280 18.87 4.13 8.98
N MET A 281 17.56 4.25 9.11
CA MET A 281 16.90 5.54 9.26
C MET A 281 17.01 6.03 10.70
N SER A 282 16.76 7.32 10.91
CA SER A 282 16.66 7.86 12.26
C SER A 282 15.61 7.09 13.08
N PRO A 283 15.82 6.89 14.38
CA PRO A 283 14.88 6.14 15.23
C PRO A 283 13.43 6.59 15.19
N ALA A 284 13.19 7.85 14.79
CA ALA A 284 11.85 8.44 14.72
C ALA A 284 11.06 8.06 13.48
N TRP A 285 11.69 7.47 12.45
CA TRP A 285 11.05 7.14 11.18
C TRP A 285 11.22 5.67 10.82
N GLY A 286 10.17 5.12 10.22
CA GLY A 286 10.12 3.75 9.77
C GLY A 286 10.35 3.59 8.28
N GLY A 287 10.49 2.32 7.84
CA GLY A 287 10.43 1.92 6.44
C GLY A 287 9.18 1.08 6.22
N HIS A 288 8.09 1.70 5.77
CA HIS A 288 6.85 0.99 5.48
C HIS A 288 6.83 0.50 4.03
N THR A 289 7.10 1.39 3.07
CA THR A 289 7.15 1.06 1.64
C THR A 289 8.49 1.53 1.07
N SER A 290 9.11 0.72 0.20
CA SER A 290 10.38 1.03 -0.48
C SER A 290 10.22 0.85 -1.98
N PHE A 291 9.73 1.89 -2.67
CA PHE A 291 9.44 1.84 -4.10
C PHE A 291 10.65 2.30 -4.92
N PRO A 292 11.27 1.44 -5.77
CA PRO A 292 12.41 1.83 -6.60
C PRO A 292 11.99 2.72 -7.77
N VAL A 293 12.75 3.79 -7.99
CA VAL A 293 12.59 4.76 -9.08
C VAL A 293 13.94 4.91 -9.77
N LEU A 294 14.20 4.06 -10.75
CA LEU A 294 15.51 3.90 -11.35
C LEU A 294 15.62 4.61 -12.71
N GLY A 295 16.84 5.05 -13.04
CA GLY A 295 17.16 5.66 -14.34
C GLY A 295 16.62 7.06 -14.50
N ILE A 296 16.54 7.85 -13.43
CA ILE A 296 16.06 9.23 -13.49
C ILE A 296 17.14 10.15 -14.06
N THR A 297 16.82 10.86 -15.14
CA THR A 297 17.66 11.93 -15.67
C THR A 297 17.32 13.21 -14.95
N VAL A 298 18.30 13.79 -14.21
CA VAL A 298 18.15 15.08 -13.54
C VAL A 298 18.81 16.17 -14.38
N PRO A 299 18.06 16.96 -15.14
CA PRO A 299 18.63 17.87 -16.16
C PRO A 299 19.65 18.85 -15.61
N HIS A 300 19.39 19.39 -14.42
CA HIS A 300 20.28 20.38 -13.78
C HIS A 300 21.61 19.80 -13.28
N TRP A 301 21.69 18.47 -13.15
CA TRP A 301 22.87 17.74 -12.67
C TRP A 301 23.59 17.00 -13.81
N ALA A 302 23.01 17.03 -15.01
CA ALA A 302 23.49 16.24 -16.14
C ALA A 302 24.68 16.85 -16.89
N SER A 303 25.00 18.14 -16.67
CA SER A 303 26.10 18.80 -17.35
C SER A 303 27.43 18.44 -16.70
N GLY A 304 28.30 17.76 -17.44
CA GLY A 304 29.68 17.52 -17.05
C GLY A 304 30.00 16.25 -16.24
N VAL A 305 29.02 15.39 -15.99
CA VAL A 305 29.25 14.13 -15.25
C VAL A 305 28.93 12.93 -16.12
N PRO A 306 29.82 11.93 -16.26
CA PRO A 306 29.46 10.63 -16.82
C PRO A 306 28.33 9.98 -16.03
N GLY A 307 27.29 9.48 -16.72
CA GLY A 307 26.12 8.90 -16.06
C GLY A 307 25.09 9.96 -15.69
N ARG A 308 24.33 10.40 -16.68
CA ARG A 308 23.24 11.40 -16.53
C ARG A 308 22.01 10.87 -15.79
N THR A 309 21.96 9.58 -15.49
CA THR A 309 20.86 8.94 -14.78
C THR A 309 21.29 8.56 -13.38
N ARG A 310 20.37 8.70 -12.46
CA ARG A 310 20.54 8.29 -11.07
C ARG A 310 19.40 7.36 -10.65
N ASP A 311 19.68 6.53 -9.70
CA ASP A 311 18.74 5.55 -9.16
C ASP A 311 18.29 5.97 -7.76
N PHE A 312 17.00 5.88 -7.50
CA PHE A 312 16.42 6.25 -6.21
C PHE A 312 15.51 5.17 -5.68
N VAL A 313 15.25 5.22 -4.38
CA VAL A 313 14.15 4.51 -3.71
C VAL A 313 13.32 5.53 -2.94
N LEU A 314 12.02 5.54 -3.20
CA LEU A 314 11.09 6.25 -2.35
C LEU A 314 10.78 5.36 -1.13
N VAL A 315 11.26 5.78 0.04
CA VAL A 315 10.95 5.12 1.33
C VAL A 315 9.87 5.93 2.03
N VAL A 316 8.73 5.29 2.27
CA VAL A 316 7.59 5.91 2.96
C VAL A 316 7.55 5.39 4.38
N SER A 317 7.49 6.29 5.38
CA SER A 317 7.21 5.94 6.77
C SER A 317 5.71 5.98 7.03
N GLU A 318 5.21 5.29 8.05
CA GLU A 318 3.78 5.26 8.37
C GLU A 318 3.43 6.08 9.60
N SER A 319 2.41 6.95 9.49
CA SER A 319 1.77 7.56 10.67
C SER A 319 0.91 6.54 11.41
N LEU A 320 1.13 6.40 12.71
CA LEU A 320 0.48 5.39 13.55
C LEU A 320 -0.52 5.97 14.55
N ARG A 321 -0.41 7.27 14.86
CA ARG A 321 -1.22 7.93 15.89
C ARG A 321 -2.22 8.92 15.29
N ASN A 322 -3.43 8.93 15.86
CA ASN A 322 -4.46 9.89 15.47
C ASN A 322 -4.10 11.31 15.93
N GLU A 323 -4.62 12.31 15.22
CA GLU A 323 -4.53 13.74 15.56
C GLU A 323 -3.10 14.21 15.88
N CYS A 324 -2.12 13.72 15.09
CA CYS A 324 -0.70 14.10 15.20
C CYS A 324 -0.06 13.82 16.58
N GLN A 325 -0.53 12.81 17.31
CA GLN A 325 0.04 12.43 18.61
C GLN A 325 1.35 11.61 18.46
N GLU A 326 2.18 11.97 17.51
CA GLU A 326 3.49 11.36 17.23
C GLU A 326 4.41 12.34 16.51
N ILE A 327 5.67 11.97 16.37
CA ILE A 327 6.61 12.70 15.50
C ILE A 327 6.10 12.60 14.07
N ARG A 328 6.16 13.72 13.33
CA ARG A 328 5.76 13.78 11.92
C ARG A 328 6.46 12.69 11.11
N GLN A 329 5.66 11.85 10.46
CA GLN A 329 6.15 10.84 9.53
C GLN A 329 6.35 11.45 8.14
N LEU A 330 7.37 10.99 7.42
CA LEU A 330 7.84 11.56 6.15
C LEU A 330 7.93 10.49 5.07
N SER A 331 8.00 10.95 3.83
CA SER A 331 8.44 10.15 2.68
C SER A 331 9.83 10.62 2.25
N PHE A 332 10.75 9.70 2.00
CA PHE A 332 12.16 9.98 1.75
C PHE A 332 12.55 9.57 0.34
N MET A 333 13.17 10.48 -0.41
CA MET A 333 13.92 10.12 -1.63
C MET A 333 15.32 9.71 -1.23
N VAL A 334 15.65 8.44 -1.43
CA VAL A 334 16.94 7.86 -1.12
C VAL A 334 17.71 7.64 -2.41
N ASP A 335 18.86 8.28 -2.58
CA ASP A 335 19.77 8.03 -3.71
C ASP A 335 20.48 6.67 -3.48
N VAL A 336 20.30 5.78 -4.43
CA VAL A 336 20.87 4.44 -4.45
C VAL A 336 21.75 4.22 -5.69
N THR A 337 22.15 5.28 -6.37
CA THR A 337 23.04 5.21 -7.54
C THR A 337 24.32 4.45 -7.20
N THR A 338 24.82 4.65 -5.98
CA THR A 338 25.84 3.79 -5.37
C THR A 338 25.14 2.91 -4.32
N GLU A 339 24.66 1.75 -4.73
CA GLU A 339 23.81 0.88 -3.89
C GLU A 339 24.44 0.52 -2.52
N ARG A 340 25.77 0.50 -2.43
CA ARG A 340 26.49 0.18 -1.18
C ARG A 340 26.41 1.27 -0.13
N THR A 341 26.13 2.50 -0.52
CA THR A 341 26.09 3.68 0.35
C THR A 341 24.84 4.52 0.08
N PRO A 342 23.65 3.96 0.29
CA PRO A 342 22.41 4.69 0.08
C PRO A 342 22.29 5.83 1.10
N PHE A 343 21.73 6.97 0.68
CA PHE A 343 21.48 8.09 1.60
C PHE A 343 20.27 8.91 1.16
N SER A 344 19.56 9.52 2.13
CA SER A 344 18.41 10.37 1.84
C SER A 344 18.86 11.71 1.29
N VAL A 345 18.27 12.14 0.16
CA VAL A 345 18.57 13.41 -0.51
C VAL A 345 17.45 14.42 -0.41
N ALA A 346 16.22 13.99 -0.16
CA ALA A 346 15.06 14.85 0.01
C ALA A 346 13.96 14.16 0.80
N THR A 347 13.01 14.95 1.28
CA THR A 347 11.78 14.47 1.91
C THR A 347 10.56 15.11 1.27
N PHE A 348 9.42 14.42 1.35
CA PHE A 348 8.12 14.97 1.03
C PHE A 348 7.20 14.86 2.24
N GLU A 349 6.50 15.95 2.55
CA GLU A 349 5.43 16.01 3.53
C GLU A 349 4.33 16.98 3.12
N VAL A 350 3.13 16.79 3.65
CA VAL A 350 2.03 17.76 3.55
C VAL A 350 2.06 18.64 4.79
N PRO A 351 2.23 19.98 4.67
CA PRO A 351 2.28 20.86 5.81
C PRO A 351 0.97 20.87 6.62
N ASP A 352 1.04 20.76 7.95
CA ASP A 352 -0.10 20.77 8.86
C ASP A 352 -1.06 21.94 8.64
N PRO A 353 -0.56 23.20 8.51
CA PRO A 353 -1.44 24.37 8.42
C PRO A 353 -2.28 24.41 7.15
N THR A 354 -1.90 23.66 6.08
CA THR A 354 -2.58 23.74 4.78
C THR A 354 -3.99 23.16 4.78
N GLY A 355 -4.38 22.41 5.78
CA GLY A 355 -5.71 21.80 5.85
C GLY A 355 -6.19 21.51 7.26
N ASP A 356 -5.49 21.98 8.28
CA ASP A 356 -5.80 21.72 9.70
C ASP A 356 -5.98 20.22 10.00
N PHE A 357 -5.16 19.39 9.36
CA PHE A 357 -5.33 17.93 9.34
C PHE A 357 -5.23 17.30 10.72
N CYS A 358 -4.40 17.86 11.61
CA CYS A 358 -4.30 17.37 12.98
C CYS A 358 -5.62 17.48 13.76
N ARG A 359 -6.51 18.42 13.39
CA ARG A 359 -7.81 18.61 14.02
C ARG A 359 -8.97 17.91 13.34
N ARG A 360 -8.80 17.40 12.12
CA ARG A 360 -9.86 16.70 11.37
C ARG A 360 -10.24 15.35 11.98
N GLY A 361 -9.39 14.78 12.84
CA GLY A 361 -9.53 13.44 13.38
C GLY A 361 -8.76 12.41 12.55
N GLY A 362 -8.56 11.23 13.12
CA GLY A 362 -7.79 10.17 12.48
C GLY A 362 -6.29 10.46 12.37
N ARG A 363 -5.58 9.60 11.64
CA ARG A 363 -4.15 9.76 11.37
C ARG A 363 -3.93 10.83 10.31
N PHE A 364 -2.86 11.59 10.46
CA PHE A 364 -2.33 12.50 9.46
C PHE A 364 -0.86 12.22 9.21
N GLY A 365 -0.52 11.93 7.97
CA GLY A 365 0.81 11.56 7.53
C GLY A 365 0.75 10.50 6.43
N PRO A 366 1.90 10.10 5.87
CA PRO A 366 1.95 9.08 4.84
C PRO A 366 1.62 7.69 5.40
N HIS A 367 1.18 6.79 4.51
CA HIS A 367 1.06 5.37 4.76
C HIS A 367 1.84 4.56 3.73
N SER A 368 1.46 4.65 2.46
CA SER A 368 2.15 3.94 1.39
C SER A 368 2.15 4.73 0.09
N SER A 369 3.05 4.40 -0.83
CA SER A 369 2.98 4.86 -2.21
C SER A 369 2.29 3.84 -3.10
N SER A 370 1.87 4.29 -4.30
CA SER A 370 1.58 3.38 -5.41
C SER A 370 2.81 2.53 -5.73
N GLU A 371 2.59 1.26 -6.06
CA GLU A 371 3.66 0.28 -6.34
C GLU A 371 3.64 -0.15 -7.81
N SER A 372 3.06 0.68 -8.66
CA SER A 372 2.92 0.41 -10.09
C SER A 372 4.10 0.96 -10.89
N PHE A 373 4.62 0.14 -11.79
CA PHE A 373 5.67 0.51 -12.74
C PHE A 373 5.11 0.98 -14.10
N THR A 374 3.84 1.41 -14.15
CA THR A 374 3.22 1.87 -15.41
C THR A 374 4.04 3.00 -16.03
N PRO A 375 4.37 2.93 -17.33
CA PRO A 375 5.14 3.96 -18.02
C PRO A 375 4.49 5.35 -18.02
N ILE A 376 3.18 5.42 -17.74
CA ILE A 376 2.46 6.70 -17.63
C ILE A 376 3.05 7.56 -16.52
N TYR A 377 3.35 6.95 -15.36
CA TYR A 377 3.76 7.67 -14.17
C TYR A 377 5.19 7.40 -13.72
N TYR A 378 5.73 6.22 -14.04
CA TYR A 378 7.06 5.80 -13.56
C TYR A 378 8.15 6.83 -13.88
N GLY A 379 8.91 7.22 -12.83
CA GLY A 379 9.95 8.23 -12.93
C GLY A 379 9.45 9.68 -13.08
N ARG A 380 8.15 9.93 -12.99
CA ARG A 380 7.53 11.24 -13.15
C ARG A 380 6.67 11.64 -11.97
N LEU A 381 5.70 10.79 -11.64
CA LEU A 381 4.75 10.98 -10.56
C LEU A 381 4.68 9.72 -9.69
N VAL A 382 4.58 9.92 -8.40
CA VAL A 382 4.21 8.88 -7.45
C VAL A 382 2.97 9.34 -6.68
N PHE A 383 2.09 8.39 -6.38
CA PHE A 383 0.92 8.67 -5.57
C PHE A 383 1.14 8.15 -4.17
N ILE A 384 0.94 9.01 -3.16
CA ILE A 384 1.14 8.67 -1.75
C ILE A 384 -0.21 8.77 -1.04
N ALA A 385 -0.66 7.66 -0.45
CA ALA A 385 -1.79 7.65 0.46
C ALA A 385 -1.37 8.34 1.77
N TYR A 386 -2.18 9.32 2.20
CA TYR A 386 -1.83 10.24 3.29
C TYR A 386 -2.95 10.34 4.35
N PHE A 387 -3.58 9.23 4.67
CA PHE A 387 -4.68 9.07 5.62
C PHE A 387 -5.78 10.15 5.48
N ASN A 388 -5.99 11.01 6.51
CA ASN A 388 -7.04 12.04 6.47
C ASN A 388 -6.75 13.20 5.50
N ALA A 389 -5.58 13.21 4.89
CA ALA A 389 -5.23 14.14 3.81
C ALA A 389 -5.38 13.51 2.41
N GLY A 390 -5.99 12.34 2.28
CA GLY A 390 -6.34 11.73 1.00
C GLY A 390 -5.13 11.14 0.26
N VAL A 391 -5.15 11.24 -1.07
CA VAL A 391 -4.04 10.87 -1.94
C VAL A 391 -3.30 12.11 -2.44
N ARG A 392 -1.96 12.04 -2.48
CA ARG A 392 -1.09 13.10 -2.99
C ARG A 392 -0.38 12.60 -4.26
N ALA A 393 -0.51 13.35 -5.36
CA ALA A 393 0.30 13.16 -6.56
C ALA A 393 1.58 14.01 -6.41
N VAL A 394 2.73 13.37 -6.36
CA VAL A 394 4.01 14.03 -6.12
C VAL A 394 4.88 13.94 -7.38
N ASP A 395 5.30 15.08 -7.90
CA ASP A 395 6.26 15.18 -9.01
C ASP A 395 7.66 14.85 -8.48
N ILE A 396 8.24 13.78 -9.02
CA ILE A 396 9.56 13.27 -8.66
C ILE A 396 10.57 13.34 -9.82
N ARG A 397 10.26 14.10 -10.87
CA ARG A 397 11.18 14.29 -12.00
C ARG A 397 12.47 14.98 -11.57
N ASP A 398 12.40 15.84 -10.56
CA ASP A 398 13.56 16.26 -9.78
C ASP A 398 13.49 15.59 -8.39
N PRO A 399 14.18 14.47 -8.19
CA PRO A 399 14.11 13.72 -6.93
C PRO A 399 14.77 14.43 -5.75
N PHE A 400 15.52 15.50 -5.99
CA PHE A 400 16.08 16.37 -4.94
C PHE A 400 15.07 17.40 -4.44
N HIS A 401 14.00 17.66 -5.21
CA HIS A 401 12.94 18.61 -4.87
C HIS A 401 11.56 18.03 -5.22
N PRO A 402 11.12 16.95 -4.55
CA PRO A 402 9.79 16.40 -4.79
C PRO A 402 8.72 17.42 -4.40
N VAL A 403 7.75 17.67 -5.30
CA VAL A 403 6.69 18.66 -5.09
C VAL A 403 5.31 18.09 -5.33
N GLU A 404 4.32 18.55 -4.56
CA GLU A 404 2.94 18.16 -4.75
C GLU A 404 2.39 18.75 -6.05
N ALA A 405 2.05 17.89 -7.00
CA ALA A 405 1.44 18.26 -8.27
C ALA A 405 -0.09 18.36 -8.17
N GLY A 406 -0.70 17.55 -7.30
CA GLY A 406 -2.15 17.51 -7.10
C GLY A 406 -2.53 16.65 -5.90
N PHE A 407 -3.79 16.74 -5.51
CA PHE A 407 -4.34 15.88 -4.45
C PHE A 407 -5.84 15.67 -4.63
N PHE A 408 -6.33 14.61 -3.98
CA PHE A 408 -7.75 14.33 -3.81
C PHE A 408 -8.01 13.81 -2.40
N ILE A 409 -8.97 14.43 -1.70
CA ILE A 409 -9.42 14.06 -0.36
C ILE A 409 -10.89 13.69 -0.45
N PRO A 410 -11.27 12.41 -0.24
CA PRO A 410 -12.67 12.00 -0.26
C PRO A 410 -13.49 12.73 0.82
N SER A 411 -14.78 12.95 0.56
CA SER A 411 -15.71 13.38 1.59
C SER A 411 -16.02 12.25 2.57
N VAL A 412 -16.33 12.60 3.81
CA VAL A 412 -16.91 11.65 4.76
C VAL A 412 -18.35 11.28 4.34
N THR A 413 -18.76 10.06 4.63
CA THR A 413 -20.12 9.55 4.38
C THR A 413 -20.80 9.15 5.69
N ALA A 414 -22.07 8.81 5.65
CA ALA A 414 -22.77 8.25 6.82
C ALA A 414 -22.19 6.91 7.29
N LYS A 415 -21.39 6.23 6.43
CA LYS A 415 -20.71 4.95 6.71
C LYS A 415 -19.30 5.14 7.24
N THR A 416 -18.73 6.35 7.14
CA THR A 416 -17.36 6.61 7.57
C THR A 416 -17.22 6.40 9.07
N ASP A 417 -16.26 5.55 9.43
CA ASP A 417 -15.97 5.18 10.81
C ASP A 417 -15.33 6.33 11.61
N LYS A 418 -15.45 6.26 12.93
CA LYS A 418 -14.86 7.25 13.83
C LYS A 418 -13.46 6.86 14.26
N ARG A 419 -12.60 7.84 14.40
CA ARG A 419 -11.25 7.71 14.95
C ARG A 419 -11.16 8.48 16.26
N CYS A 420 -10.65 7.82 17.28
CA CYS A 420 -10.65 8.35 18.63
C CYS A 420 -9.24 8.63 19.14
N ILE A 421 -9.13 9.63 20.00
CA ILE A 421 -7.99 9.85 20.90
C ILE A 421 -8.51 9.93 22.32
N GLU A 422 -7.63 9.69 23.27
CA GLU A 422 -7.95 9.90 24.67
C GLU A 422 -7.63 11.35 25.08
N VAL A 423 -8.60 12.03 25.70
CA VAL A 423 -8.45 13.40 26.21
C VAL A 423 -8.99 13.44 27.63
N ALA A 424 -8.15 13.76 28.59
CA ALA A 424 -8.48 13.84 30.02
C ALA A 424 -9.20 12.57 30.54
N GLY A 425 -8.73 11.38 30.12
CA GLY A 425 -9.27 10.08 30.56
C GLY A 425 -10.58 9.66 29.90
N ALA A 426 -11.01 10.34 28.82
CA ALA A 426 -12.21 9.99 28.07
C ALA A 426 -11.93 9.96 26.55
N PRO A 427 -12.58 9.04 25.80
CA PRO A 427 -12.41 8.99 24.35
C PRO A 427 -13.11 10.17 23.68
N ARG A 428 -12.38 10.88 22.82
CA ARG A 428 -12.90 11.88 21.90
C ARG A 428 -12.80 11.34 20.49
N CYS A 429 -13.93 11.12 19.83
CA CYS A 429 -14.00 10.49 18.52
C CYS A 429 -14.51 11.46 17.46
N LYS A 430 -13.88 11.45 16.29
CA LYS A 430 -14.28 12.22 15.11
C LYS A 430 -14.42 11.29 13.91
N THR A 431 -15.44 11.53 13.09
CA THR A 431 -15.57 10.91 11.77
C THR A 431 -14.47 11.44 10.86
N ALA A 432 -13.63 10.57 10.34
CA ALA A 432 -12.49 10.98 9.50
C ALA A 432 -12.15 9.90 8.49
N ILE A 433 -11.98 10.31 7.23
CA ILE A 433 -11.43 9.42 6.20
C ILE A 433 -10.03 8.97 6.59
N GLN A 434 -9.64 7.81 6.10
CA GLN A 434 -8.31 7.25 6.32
C GLN A 434 -7.86 6.57 5.02
N THR A 435 -7.51 7.39 4.01
CA THR A 435 -6.98 6.87 2.73
C THR A 435 -5.77 6.00 3.00
N ASN A 436 -5.89 4.72 2.65
CA ASN A 436 -4.95 3.70 3.08
C ASN A 436 -3.90 3.42 2.03
N ASN A 437 -4.31 2.89 0.89
CA ASN A 437 -3.42 2.56 -0.22
C ASN A 437 -3.97 3.10 -1.53
N VAL A 438 -3.11 3.14 -2.53
CA VAL A 438 -3.41 3.63 -3.86
C VAL A 438 -2.76 2.72 -4.90
N ASP A 439 -3.49 2.47 -5.98
CA ASP A 439 -2.97 1.83 -7.19
C ASP A 439 -3.30 2.68 -8.43
N VAL A 440 -2.65 2.39 -9.55
CA VAL A 440 -2.89 3.07 -10.83
C VAL A 440 -2.95 2.04 -11.95
N ASP A 441 -3.85 2.25 -12.90
CA ASP A 441 -3.96 1.36 -14.05
C ASP A 441 -3.18 1.88 -15.28
N ASP A 442 -3.17 1.07 -16.35
CA ASP A 442 -2.51 1.37 -17.60
C ASP A 442 -3.26 2.39 -18.48
N ARG A 443 -4.44 2.84 -18.04
CA ARG A 443 -5.20 3.97 -18.64
C ARG A 443 -4.89 5.30 -17.94
N GLY A 444 -4.24 5.24 -16.76
CA GLY A 444 -3.86 6.40 -15.95
C GLY A 444 -4.93 6.84 -14.94
N TYR A 445 -5.92 5.99 -14.65
CA TYR A 445 -6.78 6.20 -13.50
C TYR A 445 -6.07 5.83 -12.20
N VAL A 446 -6.41 6.54 -11.14
CA VAL A 446 -5.84 6.38 -9.80
C VAL A 446 -6.95 5.87 -8.88
N TYR A 447 -6.67 4.75 -8.22
CA TYR A 447 -7.62 4.02 -7.37
C TYR A 447 -7.17 4.11 -5.93
N LEU A 448 -7.89 4.85 -5.11
CA LEU A 448 -7.60 4.97 -3.68
C LEU A 448 -8.70 4.29 -2.86
N VAL A 449 -8.30 3.64 -1.79
CA VAL A 449 -9.22 2.95 -0.87
C VAL A 449 -9.05 3.49 0.54
N ASP A 450 -10.10 3.35 1.32
CA ASP A 450 -10.18 3.94 2.65
C ASP A 450 -10.43 2.88 3.73
N ARG A 451 -9.63 2.93 4.82
CA ARG A 451 -9.79 2.02 5.96
C ARG A 451 -10.85 2.47 6.98
N ALA A 452 -11.44 3.64 6.77
CA ALA A 452 -12.55 4.14 7.58
C ALA A 452 -13.90 3.97 6.88
N ASP A 453 -14.05 2.92 6.06
CA ASP A 453 -15.31 2.46 5.46
C ASP A 453 -15.92 3.39 4.42
N THR A 454 -15.15 4.35 3.85
CA THR A 454 -15.68 5.22 2.78
C THR A 454 -15.65 4.59 1.39
N GLY A 455 -14.94 3.47 1.22
CA GLY A 455 -14.93 2.68 -0.02
C GLY A 455 -13.76 2.96 -0.96
N LEU A 456 -14.00 2.71 -2.25
CA LEU A 456 -13.12 2.95 -3.39
C LEU A 456 -13.48 4.27 -4.06
N HIS A 457 -12.45 5.07 -4.35
CA HIS A 457 -12.59 6.28 -5.18
C HIS A 457 -11.66 6.15 -6.38
N ILE A 458 -12.20 6.40 -7.57
CA ILE A 458 -11.47 6.39 -8.83
C ILE A 458 -11.33 7.83 -9.28
N VAL A 459 -10.10 8.29 -9.42
CA VAL A 459 -9.80 9.67 -9.79
C VAL A 459 -8.87 9.73 -11.00
N GLU A 460 -8.85 10.87 -11.68
CA GLU A 460 -7.90 11.14 -12.75
C GLU A 460 -7.17 12.46 -12.51
N LEU A 461 -5.97 12.56 -13.07
CA LEU A 461 -5.22 13.81 -13.11
C LEU A 461 -5.84 14.80 -14.10
N THR A 462 -5.84 16.08 -13.72
CA THR A 462 -6.28 17.19 -14.55
C THR A 462 -5.23 18.30 -14.62
N GLY A 463 -5.40 19.25 -15.54
CA GLY A 463 -4.58 20.45 -15.63
C GLY A 463 -3.06 20.18 -15.64
N PRO A 464 -2.27 20.97 -14.89
CA PRO A 464 -0.82 20.87 -14.86
C PRO A 464 -0.30 19.49 -14.40
N ALA A 465 -0.97 18.82 -13.45
CA ALA A 465 -0.54 17.51 -13.00
C ALA A 465 -0.65 16.44 -14.10
N ARG A 466 -1.70 16.50 -14.93
CA ARG A 466 -1.85 15.60 -16.07
C ARG A 466 -0.72 15.78 -17.11
N ALA A 467 -0.22 17.01 -17.28
CA ALA A 467 0.86 17.31 -18.21
C ALA A 467 2.22 16.73 -17.78
N ILE A 468 2.40 16.38 -16.49
CA ILE A 468 3.61 15.72 -15.99
C ILE A 468 3.63 14.25 -16.42
N ALA A 469 2.48 13.59 -16.44
CA ALA A 469 2.34 12.19 -16.82
C ALA A 469 2.66 11.97 -18.31
N ASN A 470 3.04 10.73 -18.66
CA ASN A 470 3.34 10.35 -20.03
C ASN A 470 2.15 9.57 -20.64
N PHE A 471 1.15 10.29 -21.13
CA PHE A 471 0.02 9.71 -21.85
C PHE A 471 0.27 9.55 -23.37
N THR A 472 1.48 9.87 -23.82
CA THR A 472 1.83 9.68 -25.23
C THR A 472 2.07 8.20 -25.52
N ARG A 473 1.54 7.75 -26.61
CA ARG A 473 1.63 6.38 -27.11
C ARG A 473 2.12 6.34 -28.47
#